data_740eb478f910c024453a4388e977f2fa
#
_entry.id   740eb478f910c024453a4388e977f2fa
#
_cell.length_a   1.000
_cell.length_b   1.000
_cell.length_c   1.000
_cell.angle_alpha   90.00
_cell.angle_beta   90.00
_cell.angle_gamma   90.00
#
_symmetry.space_group_name_H-M   'P 1'
#
loop_
_entity.id
_entity.type
_entity.pdbx_description
1 polymer ?
#
loop_
_entity_poly.entity_id
_entity_poly.type
_entity_poly.pdbx_seq_one_letter_code
_entity_poly.pdbx_strand_id
1 'polypeptide(L)'
;GEKGDLELEFYRIDSDDQEVVIDTITVTLKTSYKTLVVLSGDFESPVFDTYEYYRESLEDHFRLLATSTMFDSTTTFDLYMSDSGDPFEAANYLGTITSGELTEYTYWDGDDDSEDFNEDEYTIYLTEPGSDEVIFETPTLSLAYNTEYVLITRDLSGAIQNGMALDVLLNSTTVYEVTDVDATSQYRIYNSLNTDSPVTVTFTGDDEAEAISVQLAPGEVGEFTEVEYGDYRITASIADNSLT
;
A
#
# COMPACT_ATOMS: atom_id res chain seq x y z
N GLY A 1 8.82 -19.53 -23.50
CA GLY A 1 10.03 -19.24 -22.76
C GLY A 1 10.86 -20.50 -22.57
N GLU A 2 12.15 -20.35 -22.37
CA GLU A 2 13.01 -21.47 -22.02
C GLU A 2 12.61 -22.01 -20.64
N LYS A 3 12.67 -23.32 -20.49
CA LYS A 3 12.47 -23.99 -19.19
C LYS A 3 13.83 -24.13 -18.54
N GLY A 4 13.89 -24.03 -17.23
CA GLY A 4 15.09 -24.32 -16.49
C GLY A 4 15.26 -23.39 -15.29
N ASP A 5 16.38 -23.54 -14.66
CA ASP A 5 16.74 -22.74 -13.51
C ASP A 5 17.33 -21.41 -13.99
N LEU A 6 16.85 -20.33 -13.37
CA LEU A 6 17.35 -18.98 -13.52
C LEU A 6 17.97 -18.56 -12.18
N GLU A 7 19.24 -18.22 -12.22
CA GLU A 7 19.94 -17.64 -11.07
C GLU A 7 19.75 -16.12 -11.10
N LEU A 8 19.24 -15.56 -10.02
CA LEU A 8 19.06 -14.12 -9.80
C LEU A 8 20.00 -13.69 -8.68
N GLU A 9 20.92 -12.81 -9.02
CA GLU A 9 21.83 -12.20 -8.07
C GLU A 9 21.32 -10.80 -7.69
N PHE A 10 21.16 -10.56 -6.39
CA PHE A 10 20.77 -9.27 -5.84
C PHE A 10 21.99 -8.60 -5.22
N TYR A 11 22.21 -7.36 -5.57
CA TYR A 11 23.34 -6.59 -5.07
C TYR A 11 22.91 -5.19 -4.65
N ARG A 12 23.69 -4.58 -3.78
CA ARG A 12 23.61 -3.17 -3.42
C ARG A 12 24.89 -2.45 -3.86
N ILE A 13 24.77 -1.15 -4.07
CA ILE A 13 25.93 -0.29 -4.24
C ILE A 13 26.32 0.27 -2.88
N ASP A 14 27.57 0.06 -2.48
CA ASP A 14 28.10 0.59 -1.22
C ASP A 14 28.55 2.06 -1.34
N SER A 15 29.09 2.61 -0.24
CA SER A 15 29.56 4.00 -0.19
C SER A 15 30.77 4.28 -1.10
N ASP A 16 31.43 3.24 -1.58
CA ASP A 16 32.60 3.30 -2.47
C ASP A 16 32.26 3.00 -3.93
N ASP A 17 30.96 3.06 -4.27
CA ASP A 17 30.39 2.71 -5.60
C ASP A 17 30.72 1.27 -6.04
N GLN A 18 30.86 0.34 -5.11
CA GLN A 18 31.10 -1.07 -5.42
C GLN A 18 29.81 -1.89 -5.27
N GLU A 19 29.65 -2.87 -6.18
CA GLU A 19 28.58 -3.86 -6.08
C GLU A 19 28.90 -4.87 -4.96
N VAL A 20 28.01 -4.97 -4.00
CA VAL A 20 28.07 -5.95 -2.92
C VAL A 20 26.87 -6.88 -3.04
N VAL A 21 27.13 -8.15 -3.35
CA VAL A 21 26.08 -9.16 -3.44
C VAL A 21 25.42 -9.33 -2.07
N ILE A 22 24.10 -9.20 -2.04
CA ILE A 22 23.27 -9.39 -0.84
C ILE A 22 22.85 -10.84 -0.75
N ASP A 23 22.32 -11.37 -1.87
CA ASP A 23 21.86 -12.76 -1.94
C ASP A 23 21.81 -13.23 -3.40
N THR A 24 21.72 -14.56 -3.55
CA THR A 24 21.55 -15.22 -4.84
C THR A 24 20.49 -16.29 -4.72
N ILE A 25 19.40 -16.17 -5.46
CA ILE A 25 18.31 -17.15 -5.46
C ILE A 25 18.23 -17.87 -6.80
N THR A 26 17.81 -19.13 -6.76
CA THR A 26 17.53 -19.90 -7.97
C THR A 26 16.03 -20.06 -8.15
N VAL A 27 15.54 -19.62 -9.29
CA VAL A 27 14.13 -19.69 -9.66
C VAL A 27 13.96 -20.71 -10.79
N THR A 28 13.16 -21.74 -10.56
CA THR A 28 12.86 -22.74 -11.59
C THR A 28 11.69 -22.30 -12.45
N LEU A 29 11.94 -21.99 -13.71
CA LEU A 29 10.90 -21.58 -14.64
C LEU A 29 10.19 -22.81 -15.24
N LYS A 30 8.86 -22.88 -15.09
CA LYS A 30 8.00 -23.95 -15.57
C LYS A 30 7.13 -23.49 -16.75
N THR A 31 6.84 -24.42 -17.67
CA THR A 31 5.89 -24.13 -18.74
C THR A 31 4.50 -23.92 -18.18
N SER A 32 3.79 -22.93 -18.72
CA SER A 32 2.43 -22.57 -18.30
C SER A 32 2.31 -22.03 -16.87
N TYR A 33 3.42 -21.70 -16.23
CA TYR A 33 3.43 -21.02 -14.94
C TYR A 33 3.99 -19.62 -15.07
N LYS A 34 3.57 -18.75 -14.18
CA LYS A 34 4.21 -17.48 -13.84
C LYS A 34 4.96 -17.68 -12.55
N THR A 35 6.07 -16.98 -12.43
CA THR A 35 6.84 -16.92 -11.20
C THR A 35 6.92 -15.46 -10.78
N LEU A 36 6.47 -15.16 -9.58
CA LEU A 36 6.60 -13.88 -8.93
C LEU A 36 7.69 -14.00 -7.86
N VAL A 37 8.65 -13.12 -7.90
CA VAL A 37 9.66 -12.95 -6.84
C VAL A 37 9.35 -11.65 -6.13
N VAL A 38 9.13 -11.72 -4.83
CA VAL A 38 8.86 -10.57 -3.98
C VAL A 38 10.05 -10.35 -3.08
N LEU A 39 10.57 -9.13 -3.10
CA LEU A 39 11.61 -8.67 -2.20
C LEU A 39 10.96 -7.86 -1.08
N SER A 40 11.19 -8.28 0.15
CA SER A 40 10.66 -7.66 1.36
C SER A 40 11.72 -7.61 2.47
N GLY A 41 11.30 -7.28 3.69
CA GLY A 41 12.21 -7.16 4.83
C GLY A 41 12.95 -5.81 4.87
N ASP A 42 13.98 -5.74 5.68
CA ASP A 42 14.79 -4.54 5.78
C ASP A 42 16.06 -4.58 4.89
N PHE A 43 16.72 -3.43 4.75
CA PHE A 43 17.88 -3.30 3.90
C PHE A 43 19.07 -4.18 4.35
N GLU A 44 19.19 -4.50 5.64
CA GLU A 44 20.28 -5.32 6.18
C GLU A 44 19.95 -6.83 6.11
N SER A 45 18.66 -7.16 6.06
CA SER A 45 18.16 -8.54 6.07
C SER A 45 16.97 -8.69 5.10
N PRO A 46 17.22 -8.56 3.79
CA PRO A 46 16.15 -8.71 2.80
C PRO A 46 15.63 -10.16 2.77
N VAL A 47 14.34 -10.29 2.52
CA VAL A 47 13.64 -11.57 2.35
C VAL A 47 13.20 -11.71 0.90
N PHE A 48 13.41 -12.89 0.32
CA PHE A 48 13.04 -13.20 -1.06
C PHE A 48 12.01 -14.33 -1.05
N ASP A 49 10.76 -14.00 -1.31
CA ASP A 49 9.70 -14.97 -1.49
C ASP A 49 9.49 -15.24 -2.97
N THR A 50 9.30 -16.52 -3.30
CA THR A 50 9.08 -16.95 -4.68
C THR A 50 7.77 -17.72 -4.79
N TYR A 51 6.85 -17.21 -5.59
CA TYR A 51 5.54 -17.78 -5.79
C TYR A 51 5.38 -18.28 -7.22
N GLU A 52 4.85 -19.49 -7.37
CA GLU A 52 4.51 -20.07 -8.66
C GLU A 52 3.00 -20.23 -8.77
N TYR A 53 2.41 -19.74 -9.85
CA TYR A 53 1.00 -19.91 -10.12
C TYR A 53 0.74 -20.18 -11.59
N TYR A 54 -0.31 -20.95 -11.86
CA TYR A 54 -0.63 -21.41 -13.21
C TYR A 54 -1.11 -20.25 -14.08
N ARG A 55 -0.58 -20.20 -15.32
CA ARG A 55 -1.02 -19.24 -16.32
C ARG A 55 -2.27 -19.79 -17.00
N GLU A 56 -3.37 -19.08 -16.83
CA GLU A 56 -4.67 -19.39 -17.39
C GLU A 56 -5.14 -18.31 -18.37
N SER A 57 -6.01 -18.70 -19.32
CA SER A 57 -6.75 -17.74 -20.11
C SER A 57 -8.05 -17.47 -19.39
N LEU A 58 -8.26 -16.23 -18.98
CA LEU A 58 -9.44 -15.80 -18.29
C LEU A 58 -10.39 -15.19 -19.33
N GLU A 59 -11.62 -15.67 -19.38
CA GLU A 59 -12.69 -15.14 -20.23
C GLU A 59 -13.84 -14.71 -19.30
N ASP A 60 -14.30 -13.50 -19.45
CA ASP A 60 -15.46 -12.92 -18.73
C ASP A 60 -15.35 -12.91 -17.20
N HIS A 61 -14.15 -13.07 -16.65
CA HIS A 61 -13.87 -12.99 -15.21
C HIS A 61 -12.44 -12.49 -14.95
N PHE A 62 -12.16 -12.06 -13.74
CA PHE A 62 -10.80 -11.86 -13.25
C PHE A 62 -10.47 -12.85 -12.14
N ARG A 63 -9.21 -12.94 -11.82
CA ARG A 63 -8.68 -13.84 -10.80
C ARG A 63 -7.83 -13.07 -9.81
N LEU A 64 -8.06 -13.34 -8.53
CA LEU A 64 -7.31 -12.76 -7.43
C LEU A 64 -6.44 -13.80 -6.73
N LEU A 65 -5.27 -13.37 -6.33
CA LEU A 65 -4.34 -14.03 -5.42
C LEU A 65 -3.89 -12.99 -4.40
N ALA A 66 -3.56 -13.38 -3.19
CA ALA A 66 -3.04 -12.45 -2.19
C ALA A 66 -1.90 -13.06 -1.38
N THR A 67 -1.00 -12.22 -0.90
CA THR A 67 0.06 -12.54 0.05
C THR A 67 0.38 -11.33 0.92
N SER A 68 1.24 -11.52 1.92
CA SER A 68 1.67 -10.47 2.83
C SER A 68 3.20 -10.36 2.86
N THR A 69 3.69 -9.13 2.90
CA THR A 69 5.09 -8.80 3.17
C THR A 69 5.24 -7.90 4.39
N MET A 70 4.25 -7.95 5.29
CA MET A 70 4.31 -7.22 6.54
C MET A 70 5.58 -7.57 7.32
N PHE A 71 6.17 -6.59 7.97
CA PHE A 71 7.41 -6.75 8.73
C PHE A 71 7.26 -7.79 9.85
N ASP A 72 6.10 -7.82 10.51
CA ASP A 72 5.72 -8.93 11.38
C ASP A 72 5.09 -10.05 10.55
N SER A 73 5.89 -11.04 10.19
CA SER A 73 5.47 -12.19 9.39
C SER A 73 4.41 -13.09 10.08
N THR A 74 4.11 -12.84 11.34
CA THR A 74 3.03 -13.52 12.07
C THR A 74 1.68 -12.85 11.87
N THR A 75 1.66 -11.63 11.33
CA THR A 75 0.43 -10.90 11.04
C THR A 75 -0.31 -11.56 9.88
N THR A 76 -1.56 -11.89 10.10
CA THR A 76 -2.47 -12.48 9.11
C THR A 76 -3.74 -11.66 9.02
N PHE A 77 -4.38 -11.65 7.85
CA PHE A 77 -5.61 -10.92 7.61
C PHE A 77 -6.63 -11.79 6.90
N ASP A 78 -7.90 -11.64 7.25
CA ASP A 78 -8.98 -12.15 6.42
C ASP A 78 -9.31 -11.11 5.35
N LEU A 79 -9.36 -11.57 4.10
CA LEU A 79 -9.60 -10.76 2.91
C LEU A 79 -11.05 -10.88 2.48
N TYR A 80 -11.69 -9.73 2.25
CA TYR A 80 -13.05 -9.64 1.75
C TYR A 80 -13.15 -8.67 0.58
N MET A 81 -14.17 -8.84 -0.25
CA MET A 81 -14.48 -7.93 -1.35
C MET A 81 -16.00 -7.81 -1.53
N SER A 82 -16.47 -6.61 -1.81
CA SER A 82 -17.85 -6.32 -2.23
C SER A 82 -17.85 -5.45 -3.47
N ASP A 83 -19.02 -5.33 -4.09
CA ASP A 83 -19.27 -4.28 -5.06
C ASP A 83 -19.15 -2.91 -4.40
N SER A 84 -18.66 -1.92 -5.15
CA SER A 84 -18.44 -0.58 -4.62
C SER A 84 -19.75 0.07 -4.19
N GLY A 85 -19.75 0.60 -2.98
CA GLY A 85 -20.92 1.20 -2.36
C GLY A 85 -21.77 0.25 -1.53
N ASP A 86 -21.49 -1.04 -1.57
CA ASP A 86 -22.08 -2.01 -0.66
C ASP A 86 -21.34 -2.00 0.69
N PRO A 87 -22.06 -2.20 1.81
CA PRO A 87 -21.43 -2.23 3.13
C PRO A 87 -20.63 -3.53 3.32
N PHE A 88 -19.68 -3.52 4.28
CA PHE A 88 -18.85 -4.68 4.61
C PHE A 88 -19.64 -5.97 4.88
N GLU A 89 -20.84 -5.86 5.47
CA GLU A 89 -21.71 -7.02 5.76
C GLU A 89 -22.16 -7.77 4.48
N ALA A 90 -22.10 -7.12 3.32
CA ALA A 90 -22.36 -7.73 2.01
C ALA A 90 -21.10 -8.32 1.36
N ALA A 91 -19.92 -8.06 1.91
CA ALA A 91 -18.66 -8.50 1.32
C ALA A 91 -18.49 -10.02 1.40
N ASN A 92 -17.89 -10.57 0.36
CA ASN A 92 -17.56 -11.99 0.27
C ASN A 92 -16.15 -12.24 0.82
N TYR A 93 -16.04 -13.25 1.68
CA TYR A 93 -14.75 -13.74 2.15
C TYR A 93 -13.98 -14.43 1.03
N LEU A 94 -12.73 -14.01 0.79
CA LEU A 94 -11.88 -14.52 -0.29
C LEU A 94 -10.74 -15.43 0.21
N GLY A 95 -10.41 -15.37 1.49
CA GLY A 95 -9.35 -16.18 2.10
C GLY A 95 -8.58 -15.43 3.17
N THR A 96 -7.66 -16.14 3.81
CA THR A 96 -6.74 -15.54 4.79
C THR A 96 -5.39 -15.29 4.14
N ILE A 97 -4.90 -14.06 4.25
CA ILE A 97 -3.59 -13.64 3.76
C ILE A 97 -2.55 -13.98 4.83
N THR A 98 -1.47 -14.64 4.42
CA THR A 98 -0.35 -15.02 5.28
C THR A 98 0.96 -14.67 4.60
N SER A 99 1.97 -14.27 5.38
CA SER A 99 3.31 -14.02 4.85
C SER A 99 3.95 -15.30 4.31
N GLY A 100 4.60 -15.19 3.15
CA GLY A 100 5.31 -16.31 2.51
C GLY A 100 4.43 -17.30 1.77
N GLU A 101 3.12 -17.12 1.75
CA GLU A 101 2.16 -18.00 1.04
C GLU A 101 1.24 -17.17 0.16
N LEU A 102 0.87 -17.71 -1.02
CA LEU A 102 -0.24 -17.18 -1.81
C LEU A 102 -1.54 -17.82 -1.37
N THR A 103 -2.61 -17.03 -1.32
CA THR A 103 -3.97 -17.58 -1.16
C THR A 103 -4.32 -18.54 -2.30
N GLU A 104 -5.37 -19.31 -2.12
CA GLU A 104 -6.01 -20.00 -3.23
C GLU A 104 -6.57 -18.99 -4.24
N TYR A 105 -6.80 -19.45 -5.47
CA TYR A 105 -7.38 -18.60 -6.50
C TYR A 105 -8.83 -18.25 -6.16
N THR A 106 -9.14 -16.97 -6.16
CA THR A 106 -10.52 -16.50 -6.20
C THR A 106 -10.84 -16.04 -7.61
N TYR A 107 -11.87 -16.63 -8.21
CA TYR A 107 -12.42 -16.22 -9.49
C TYR A 107 -13.65 -15.36 -9.24
N TRP A 108 -13.72 -14.24 -9.90
CA TRP A 108 -14.84 -13.32 -9.79
C TRP A 108 -15.47 -13.12 -11.15
N ASP A 109 -16.68 -13.61 -11.28
CA ASP A 109 -17.51 -13.44 -12.48
C ASP A 109 -18.32 -12.17 -12.33
N GLY A 110 -18.38 -11.36 -13.38
CA GLY A 110 -19.30 -10.24 -13.40
C GLY A 110 -20.76 -10.70 -13.37
N ASP A 111 -21.63 -9.81 -12.98
CA ASP A 111 -23.06 -10.09 -13.03
C ASP A 111 -23.47 -10.33 -14.49
N ASP A 112 -24.08 -11.48 -14.77
CA ASP A 112 -24.47 -11.96 -16.12
C ASP A 112 -25.40 -11.02 -16.88
N ASP A 113 -25.92 -9.98 -16.22
CA ASP A 113 -26.90 -9.03 -16.75
C ASP A 113 -26.29 -7.71 -17.29
N SER A 114 -24.98 -7.47 -17.16
CA SER A 114 -24.34 -6.25 -17.68
C SER A 114 -23.81 -6.45 -19.10
N GLU A 115 -24.29 -5.63 -20.05
CA GLU A 115 -23.81 -5.64 -21.45
C GLU A 115 -22.41 -5.04 -21.65
N ASP A 116 -21.76 -4.51 -20.60
CA ASP A 116 -20.45 -3.85 -20.63
C ASP A 116 -19.42 -4.55 -19.73
N PHE A 117 -18.94 -5.72 -20.14
CA PHE A 117 -17.97 -6.59 -19.44
C PHE A 117 -16.52 -6.11 -19.52
N ASN A 118 -16.18 -4.87 -19.32
CA ASN A 118 -14.77 -4.47 -19.40
C ASN A 118 -14.12 -4.29 -18.04
N GLU A 119 -14.84 -3.79 -17.07
CA GLU A 119 -14.37 -3.56 -15.70
C GLU A 119 -15.56 -3.29 -14.79
N ASP A 120 -15.40 -3.57 -13.50
CA ASP A 120 -16.38 -3.23 -12.49
C ASP A 120 -15.67 -2.62 -11.27
N GLU A 121 -16.44 -2.02 -10.39
CA GLU A 121 -15.94 -1.26 -9.25
C GLU A 121 -16.16 -2.03 -7.95
N TYR A 122 -15.09 -2.22 -7.18
CA TYR A 122 -15.06 -3.01 -5.96
C TYR A 122 -14.42 -2.28 -4.80
N THR A 123 -14.78 -2.71 -3.58
CA THR A 123 -14.10 -2.35 -2.35
C THR A 123 -13.51 -3.61 -1.71
N ILE A 124 -12.25 -3.54 -1.31
CA ILE A 124 -11.54 -4.61 -0.61
C ILE A 124 -11.40 -4.24 0.86
N TYR A 125 -11.67 -5.21 1.73
CA TYR A 125 -11.54 -5.05 3.18
C TYR A 125 -10.60 -6.07 3.76
N LEU A 126 -9.91 -5.69 4.82
CA LEU A 126 -9.13 -6.59 5.65
C LEU A 126 -9.64 -6.52 7.10
N THR A 127 -9.68 -7.67 7.73
CA THR A 127 -9.97 -7.80 9.16
C THR A 127 -8.89 -8.64 9.86
N GLU A 128 -8.84 -8.61 11.18
CA GLU A 128 -8.14 -9.68 11.90
C GLU A 128 -8.86 -11.02 11.65
N PRO A 129 -8.15 -12.17 11.64
CA PRO A 129 -8.76 -13.45 11.36
C PRO A 129 -9.95 -13.77 12.29
N GLY A 130 -11.11 -13.98 11.68
CA GLY A 130 -12.35 -14.28 12.38
C GLY A 130 -13.01 -13.09 13.08
N SER A 131 -12.57 -11.88 12.79
CA SER A 131 -13.18 -10.64 13.28
C SER A 131 -14.13 -10.05 12.24
N ASP A 132 -15.16 -9.35 12.71
CA ASP A 132 -16.05 -8.52 11.87
C ASP A 132 -15.64 -7.03 11.91
N GLU A 133 -14.53 -6.70 12.57
CA GLU A 133 -14.00 -5.34 12.64
C GLU A 133 -13.05 -5.09 11.46
N VAL A 134 -13.43 -4.17 10.58
CA VAL A 134 -12.61 -3.75 9.44
C VAL A 134 -11.43 -2.93 9.96
N ILE A 135 -10.22 -3.32 9.59
CA ILE A 135 -8.96 -2.64 9.94
C ILE A 135 -8.31 -1.98 8.74
N PHE A 136 -8.79 -2.24 7.55
CA PHE A 136 -8.36 -1.62 6.30
C PHE A 136 -9.48 -1.70 5.27
N GLU A 137 -9.77 -0.58 4.64
CA GLU A 137 -10.75 -0.46 3.56
C GLU A 137 -10.14 0.29 2.39
N THR A 138 -10.24 -0.25 1.18
CA THR A 138 -9.76 0.44 -0.01
C THR A 138 -10.75 1.50 -0.47
N PRO A 139 -10.29 2.59 -1.12
CA PRO A 139 -11.13 3.33 -2.03
C PRO A 139 -11.69 2.39 -3.10
N THR A 140 -12.70 2.87 -3.83
CA THR A 140 -13.22 2.13 -4.99
C THR A 140 -12.10 1.77 -5.96
N LEU A 141 -11.99 0.48 -6.28
CA LEU A 141 -11.04 -0.08 -7.23
C LEU A 141 -11.77 -0.54 -8.48
N SER A 142 -11.32 -0.09 -9.64
CA SER A 142 -11.81 -0.59 -10.93
C SER A 142 -10.97 -1.81 -11.33
N LEU A 143 -11.58 -3.00 -11.34
CA LEU A 143 -10.93 -4.26 -11.69
C LEU A 143 -11.46 -4.78 -13.02
N ALA A 144 -10.59 -4.83 -14.02
CA ALA A 144 -10.93 -5.29 -15.36
C ALA A 144 -11.03 -6.82 -15.42
N TYR A 145 -11.98 -7.31 -16.20
CA TYR A 145 -12.07 -8.73 -16.54
C TYR A 145 -10.94 -9.18 -17.47
N ASN A 146 -10.85 -10.48 -17.68
CA ASN A 146 -9.82 -11.14 -18.51
C ASN A 146 -8.39 -10.90 -17.99
N THR A 147 -8.23 -10.61 -16.72
CA THR A 147 -6.92 -10.36 -16.12
C THR A 147 -6.76 -11.03 -14.76
N GLU A 148 -5.58 -10.93 -14.22
CA GLU A 148 -5.18 -11.49 -12.94
C GLU A 148 -4.55 -10.41 -12.10
N TYR A 149 -4.90 -10.39 -10.84
CA TYR A 149 -4.36 -9.49 -9.84
C TYR A 149 -3.67 -10.29 -8.74
N VAL A 150 -2.53 -9.79 -8.28
CA VAL A 150 -1.90 -10.24 -7.05
C VAL A 150 -1.92 -9.09 -6.07
N LEU A 151 -2.57 -9.30 -4.94
CA LEU A 151 -2.67 -8.34 -3.85
C LEU A 151 -1.55 -8.62 -2.85
N ILE A 152 -0.82 -7.59 -2.46
CA ILE A 152 0.26 -7.71 -1.47
C ILE A 152 0.03 -6.69 -0.37
N THR A 153 -0.25 -7.18 0.84
CA THR A 153 -0.26 -6.31 2.02
C THR A 153 1.16 -6.03 2.47
N ARG A 154 1.47 -4.80 2.79
CA ARG A 154 2.77 -4.39 3.32
C ARG A 154 2.68 -3.22 4.28
N ASP A 155 3.70 -3.05 5.10
CA ASP A 155 3.85 -1.84 5.89
C ASP A 155 4.10 -0.63 5.00
N LEU A 156 3.49 0.50 5.33
CA LEU A 156 3.83 1.78 4.72
C LEU A 156 5.24 2.18 5.14
N SER A 157 6.08 2.47 4.14
CA SER A 157 7.40 3.02 4.37
C SER A 157 7.29 4.53 4.62
N GLY A 158 8.01 5.03 5.62
CA GLY A 158 8.10 6.47 5.88
C GLY A 158 7.88 6.81 7.35
N ALA A 159 7.43 8.05 7.60
CA ALA A 159 7.27 8.56 8.95
C ALA A 159 5.97 8.09 9.64
N ILE A 160 5.03 7.52 8.91
CA ILE A 160 3.82 6.92 9.46
C ILE A 160 4.20 5.56 10.05
N GLN A 161 4.12 5.46 11.37
CA GLN A 161 4.29 4.18 12.05
C GLN A 161 2.94 3.44 12.08
N ASN A 162 2.98 2.13 11.82
CA ASN A 162 1.83 1.23 11.80
C ASN A 162 0.80 1.46 10.66
N GLY A 163 1.19 2.19 9.62
CA GLY A 163 0.39 2.27 8.41
C GLY A 163 0.53 1.02 7.54
N MET A 164 -0.54 0.64 6.87
CA MET A 164 -0.58 -0.47 5.91
C MET A 164 -0.96 0.04 4.52
N ALA A 165 -0.42 -0.61 3.49
CA ALA A 165 -0.83 -0.44 2.11
C ALA A 165 -1.15 -1.79 1.48
N LEU A 166 -1.99 -1.75 0.46
CA LEU A 166 -2.28 -2.86 -0.43
C LEU A 166 -1.71 -2.54 -1.82
N ASP A 167 -0.69 -3.27 -2.23
CA ASP A 167 -0.20 -3.19 -3.60
C ASP A 167 -1.03 -4.12 -4.48
N VAL A 168 -1.60 -3.58 -5.55
CA VAL A 168 -2.36 -4.30 -6.56
C VAL A 168 -1.49 -4.49 -7.79
N LEU A 169 -0.96 -5.70 -7.96
CA LEU A 169 -0.11 -6.06 -9.10
C LEU A 169 -0.99 -6.55 -10.24
N LEU A 170 -0.90 -5.88 -11.37
CA LEU A 170 -1.56 -6.30 -12.60
C LEU A 170 -0.71 -7.33 -13.34
N ASN A 171 -1.34 -8.04 -14.27
CA ASN A 171 -0.67 -8.92 -15.21
C ASN A 171 0.17 -8.14 -16.26
N SER A 172 0.82 -7.07 -15.84
CA SER A 172 1.65 -6.15 -16.64
C SER A 172 2.83 -5.66 -15.79
N THR A 173 3.42 -4.55 -16.15
CA THR A 173 4.45 -3.87 -15.33
C THR A 173 3.87 -2.82 -14.38
N THR A 174 2.55 -2.77 -14.27
CA THR A 174 1.86 -1.78 -13.44
C THR A 174 1.57 -2.35 -12.05
N VAL A 175 1.84 -1.54 -11.05
CA VAL A 175 1.47 -1.76 -9.66
C VAL A 175 0.74 -0.52 -9.18
N TYR A 176 -0.37 -0.69 -8.52
CA TYR A 176 -1.08 0.38 -7.82
C TYR A 176 -0.87 0.21 -6.33
N GLU A 177 -0.38 1.24 -5.67
CA GLU A 177 -0.40 1.33 -4.22
C GLU A 177 -1.75 1.90 -3.79
N VAL A 178 -2.41 1.20 -2.89
CA VAL A 178 -3.70 1.59 -2.33
C VAL A 178 -3.53 1.71 -0.82
N THR A 179 -3.93 2.86 -0.28
CA THR A 179 -3.95 3.12 1.15
C THR A 179 -5.38 3.02 1.68
N ASP A 180 -5.51 2.86 2.99
CA ASP A 180 -6.80 2.88 3.67
C ASP A 180 -7.57 4.17 3.39
N VAL A 181 -8.91 4.10 3.29
CA VAL A 181 -9.76 5.28 3.10
C VAL A 181 -9.65 6.25 4.27
N ASP A 182 -9.36 5.72 5.48
CA ASP A 182 -9.19 6.48 6.70
C ASP A 182 -7.70 6.79 6.99
N ALA A 183 -6.79 6.53 6.02
CA ALA A 183 -5.36 6.79 6.20
C ALA A 183 -5.11 8.28 6.46
N THR A 184 -4.38 8.56 7.55
CA THR A 184 -3.98 9.90 7.89
C THR A 184 -2.90 10.43 6.95
N SER A 185 -2.90 11.73 6.74
CA SER A 185 -1.82 12.45 6.07
C SER A 185 -0.82 12.97 7.10
N GLN A 186 0.43 13.15 6.69
CA GLN A 186 1.45 13.75 7.56
C GLN A 186 2.02 15.00 6.93
N TYR A 187 2.32 15.94 7.77
CA TYR A 187 3.11 17.11 7.41
C TYR A 187 4.18 17.42 8.45
N ARG A 188 5.18 18.14 8.05
CA ARG A 188 6.08 18.86 8.94
C ARG A 188 6.47 20.19 8.32
N ILE A 189 6.88 21.13 9.16
CA ILE A 189 7.19 22.50 8.75
C ILE A 189 8.66 22.78 8.99
N TYR A 190 9.28 23.47 8.05
CA TYR A 190 10.59 24.06 8.21
C TYR A 190 10.49 25.58 8.17
N ASN A 191 10.90 26.26 9.23
CA ASN A 191 10.98 27.72 9.25
C ASN A 191 12.32 28.20 8.66
N SER A 192 12.32 28.56 7.38
CA SER A 192 13.49 29.12 6.69
C SER A 192 13.55 30.65 6.67
N LEU A 193 12.65 31.33 7.39
CA LEU A 193 12.63 32.79 7.43
C LEU A 193 13.82 33.33 8.21
N ASN A 194 14.43 34.39 7.64
CA ASN A 194 15.51 35.11 8.31
C ASN A 194 14.92 36.19 9.19
N THR A 195 14.35 35.79 10.31
CA THR A 195 13.76 36.66 11.35
C THR A 195 14.32 36.29 12.71
N ASP A 196 14.27 37.24 13.66
CA ASP A 196 14.66 36.95 15.07
C ASP A 196 13.48 36.40 15.90
N SER A 197 12.29 36.34 15.30
CA SER A 197 11.06 35.93 15.97
C SER A 197 10.57 34.54 15.43
N PRO A 198 9.98 33.73 16.31
CA PRO A 198 9.38 32.49 15.88
C PRO A 198 8.16 32.73 14.98
N VAL A 199 7.89 31.77 14.12
CA VAL A 199 6.70 31.72 13.26
C VAL A 199 5.71 30.75 13.88
N THR A 200 4.45 31.18 13.98
CA THR A 200 3.33 30.30 14.28
C THR A 200 2.63 29.93 12.98
N VAL A 201 2.55 28.64 12.69
CA VAL A 201 1.81 28.10 11.54
C VAL A 201 0.58 27.39 12.07
N THR A 202 -0.58 27.71 11.49
CA THR A 202 -1.87 27.16 11.91
C THR A 202 -2.52 26.48 10.71
N PHE A 203 -2.96 25.25 10.91
CA PHE A 203 -3.76 24.45 10.00
C PHE A 203 -5.20 24.46 10.48
N THR A 204 -6.12 24.79 9.61
CA THR A 204 -7.56 24.78 9.90
C THR A 204 -8.23 23.95 8.83
N GLY A 205 -8.88 22.86 9.22
CA GLY A 205 -9.69 22.03 8.33
C GLY A 205 -11.00 22.70 7.95
N ASP A 206 -11.67 22.18 6.94
CA ASP A 206 -12.93 22.76 6.44
C ASP A 206 -14.09 22.66 7.43
N ASP A 207 -14.08 21.64 8.28
CA ASP A 207 -15.15 21.42 9.29
C ASP A 207 -14.97 22.23 10.57
N GLU A 208 -14.12 23.28 10.57
CA GLU A 208 -13.79 24.07 11.78
C GLU A 208 -13.33 23.20 12.98
N ALA A 209 -12.97 21.93 12.71
CA ALA A 209 -12.32 21.08 13.67
C ALA A 209 -11.07 21.77 14.23
N GLU A 210 -10.64 21.40 15.40
CA GLU A 210 -9.58 22.04 16.17
C GLU A 210 -8.38 22.48 15.31
N ALA A 211 -8.14 23.79 15.24
CA ALA A 211 -7.00 24.34 14.52
C ALA A 211 -5.68 23.85 15.15
N ILE A 212 -4.86 23.18 14.37
CA ILE A 212 -3.55 22.69 14.82
C ILE A 212 -2.53 23.80 14.62
N SER A 213 -1.86 24.23 15.69
CA SER A 213 -0.85 25.29 15.62
C SER A 213 0.51 24.81 16.10
N VAL A 214 1.53 25.11 15.32
CA VAL A 214 2.94 24.81 15.61
C VAL A 214 3.73 26.13 15.62
N GLN A 215 4.59 26.30 16.61
CA GLN A 215 5.51 27.43 16.69
C GLN A 215 6.94 26.96 16.47
N LEU A 216 7.64 27.60 15.54
CA LEU A 216 8.99 27.21 15.12
C LEU A 216 9.94 28.39 15.18
N ALA A 217 11.09 28.22 15.82
CA ALA A 217 12.18 29.16 15.78
C ALA A 217 12.80 29.27 14.37
N PRO A 218 13.52 30.36 14.05
CA PRO A 218 14.26 30.47 12.80
C PRO A 218 15.25 29.32 12.61
N GLY A 219 15.18 28.66 11.43
CA GLY A 219 16.01 27.49 11.09
C GLY A 219 15.55 26.18 11.71
N GLU A 220 14.45 26.16 12.44
CA GLU A 220 13.90 24.94 13.05
C GLU A 220 13.06 24.13 12.06
N VAL A 221 13.17 22.80 12.18
CA VAL A 221 12.30 21.80 11.54
C VAL A 221 11.39 21.24 12.63
N GLY A 222 10.08 21.32 12.42
CA GLY A 222 9.08 20.73 13.30
C GLY A 222 9.05 19.19 13.21
N GLU A 223 8.39 18.59 14.18
CA GLU A 223 8.07 17.16 14.14
C GLU A 223 7.04 16.87 13.05
N PHE A 224 6.94 15.59 12.63
CA PHE A 224 5.82 15.15 11.80
C PHE A 224 4.53 15.17 12.61
N THR A 225 3.49 15.72 12.01
CA THR A 225 2.15 15.80 12.60
C THR A 225 1.18 15.11 11.68
N GLU A 226 0.37 14.23 12.24
CA GLU A 226 -0.71 13.55 11.51
C GLU A 226 -1.95 14.42 11.44
N VAL A 227 -2.64 14.38 10.30
CA VAL A 227 -3.93 15.02 10.06
C VAL A 227 -4.81 14.08 9.26
N GLU A 228 -6.11 14.16 9.47
CA GLU A 228 -7.08 13.42 8.65
C GLU A 228 -7.01 13.88 7.20
N TYR A 229 -7.43 13.01 6.29
CA TYR A 229 -7.55 13.36 4.89
C TYR A 229 -8.56 14.49 4.71
N GLY A 230 -8.16 15.56 3.99
CA GLY A 230 -9.03 16.72 3.78
C GLY A 230 -8.30 17.95 3.27
N ASP A 231 -9.06 19.00 3.05
CA ASP A 231 -8.55 20.30 2.66
C ASP A 231 -8.25 21.14 3.90
N TYR A 232 -7.07 21.75 3.92
CA TYR A 232 -6.60 22.58 5.06
C TYR A 232 -6.21 23.97 4.60
N ARG A 233 -6.70 24.97 5.34
CA ARG A 233 -6.18 26.34 5.23
C ARG A 233 -4.95 26.47 6.11
N ILE A 234 -3.83 26.83 5.51
CA ILE A 234 -2.57 27.06 6.22
C ILE A 234 -2.35 28.55 6.34
N THR A 235 -2.18 29.05 7.57
CA THR A 235 -1.81 30.43 7.86
C THR A 235 -0.51 30.48 8.64
N ALA A 236 0.32 31.46 8.35
CA ALA A 236 1.55 31.70 9.08
C ALA A 236 1.56 33.14 9.65
N SER A 237 1.96 33.28 10.89
CA SER A 237 2.08 34.57 11.56
C SER A 237 3.40 34.69 12.32
N ILE A 238 3.98 35.89 12.31
CA ILE A 238 5.17 36.23 13.06
C ILE A 238 4.73 37.15 14.20
N ALA A 239 5.11 36.82 15.44
CA ALA A 239 4.91 37.71 16.56
C ALA A 239 5.89 38.91 16.42
N ASP A 240 5.46 39.97 15.78
CA ASP A 240 6.25 41.17 15.68
C ASP A 240 6.08 42.02 16.97
N ASN A 241 7.06 41.95 17.86
CA ASN A 241 7.12 42.79 19.05
C ASN A 241 7.81 44.13 18.77
N SER A 242 8.08 44.51 17.52
CA SER A 242 8.88 45.66 17.16
C SER A 242 8.07 46.95 16.87
N LEU A 243 6.75 46.92 17.06
CA LEU A 243 5.90 48.09 16.94
C LEU A 243 5.52 48.65 18.32
N THR A 244 6.49 49.19 19.06
CA THR A 244 6.26 50.12 20.15
C THR A 244 6.87 51.48 19.83
#